data_b433c915e3a4e2aafdff3f8100aa041d
#
_entry.id   b433c915e3a4e2aafdff3f8100aa041d
#
_cell.length_a   1.000
_cell.length_b   1.000
_cell.length_c   1.000
_cell.angle_alpha   90.00
_cell.angle_beta   90.00
_cell.angle_gamma   90.00
#
_symmetry.space_group_name_H-M   'P 1'
#
loop_
_entity.id
_entity.type
_entity.pdbx_description
1 polymer ?
#
loop_
_entity_poly.entity_id
_entity_poly.type
_entity_poly.pdbx_seq_one_letter_code
_entity_poly.pdbx_strand_id
1 'polypeptide(L)'
;MKFKQKLTAGITLINKRYKKKEFYHYFEEPNNVILIPIVKSKFLLVKQKRVPINQRNFEFPMGWMDKGETSLNASKRELLEETGYKSLNNPKKLIQYFADPGRAARTVTLFYSKKLKKIQKPEQNIQIYFKSRKEIENLIKNKKFNNSLHIAAFYFYIYNF
;
A
#
# COMPACT_ATOMS: atom_id res chain seq x y z
N MET A 1 1.86 -19.15 -27.09
CA MET A 1 2.39 -19.97 -25.98
C MET A 1 2.55 -19.08 -24.77
N LYS A 2 2.11 -19.47 -23.57
CA LYS A 2 2.26 -18.73 -22.33
C LYS A 2 3.30 -19.48 -21.47
N PHE A 3 4.38 -18.81 -21.12
CA PHE A 3 5.38 -19.34 -20.21
C PHE A 3 5.25 -18.65 -18.85
N LYS A 4 5.34 -19.42 -17.76
CA LYS A 4 5.27 -18.92 -16.39
C LYS A 4 6.53 -19.32 -15.64
N GLN A 5 7.20 -18.36 -15.00
CA GLN A 5 8.33 -18.61 -14.10
C GLN A 5 8.02 -18.04 -12.73
N LYS A 6 7.88 -18.91 -11.73
CA LYS A 6 7.72 -18.49 -10.33
C LYS A 6 9.06 -17.94 -9.83
N LEU A 7 9.06 -16.71 -9.36
CA LEU A 7 10.24 -16.03 -8.81
C LEU A 7 10.29 -16.14 -7.29
N THR A 8 9.13 -15.94 -6.63
CA THR A 8 8.98 -16.07 -5.17
C THR A 8 7.62 -16.68 -4.85
N ALA A 9 7.29 -16.79 -3.55
CA ALA A 9 5.99 -17.30 -3.11
C ALA A 9 4.80 -16.48 -3.65
N GLY A 10 4.97 -15.19 -3.89
CA GLY A 10 3.90 -14.28 -4.35
C GLY A 10 4.08 -13.71 -5.76
N ILE A 11 5.24 -13.92 -6.42
CA ILE A 11 5.54 -13.26 -7.69
C ILE A 11 5.84 -14.29 -8.77
N THR A 12 5.14 -14.17 -9.90
CA THR A 12 5.34 -14.99 -11.10
C THR A 12 5.60 -14.10 -12.31
N LEU A 13 6.68 -14.33 -13.03
CA LEU A 13 6.91 -13.70 -14.34
C LEU A 13 6.09 -14.43 -15.41
N ILE A 14 5.30 -13.69 -16.11
CA ILE A 14 4.49 -14.19 -17.24
C ILE A 14 5.08 -13.70 -18.56
N ASN A 15 5.27 -14.63 -19.47
CA ASN A 15 5.61 -14.34 -20.85
C ASN A 15 4.43 -14.75 -21.73
N LYS A 16 3.71 -13.80 -22.29
CA LYS A 16 2.52 -14.02 -23.09
C LYS A 16 2.73 -13.50 -24.50
N ARG A 17 2.45 -14.36 -25.50
CA ARG A 17 2.44 -13.92 -26.90
C ARG A 17 1.39 -12.81 -27.07
N TYR A 18 1.82 -11.66 -27.58
CA TYR A 18 0.96 -10.49 -27.78
C TYR A 18 0.55 -10.37 -29.26
N LYS A 19 1.52 -10.44 -30.17
CA LYS A 19 1.33 -10.47 -31.63
C LYS A 19 2.11 -11.64 -32.25
N LYS A 20 2.03 -11.81 -33.59
CA LYS A 20 2.57 -12.97 -34.30
C LYS A 20 4.03 -13.31 -33.94
N LYS A 21 4.88 -12.30 -33.62
CA LYS A 21 6.29 -12.48 -33.22
C LYS A 21 6.69 -11.71 -31.99
N GLU A 22 5.75 -11.06 -31.26
CA GLU A 22 6.02 -10.23 -30.10
C GLU A 22 5.52 -10.92 -28.83
N PHE A 23 6.28 -10.80 -27.75
CA PHE A 23 5.92 -11.28 -26.42
C PHE A 23 5.80 -10.11 -25.45
N TYR A 24 4.80 -10.19 -24.59
CA TYR A 24 4.61 -9.24 -23.51
C TYR A 24 5.00 -9.92 -22.18
N HIS A 25 5.88 -9.26 -21.43
CA HIS A 25 6.35 -9.74 -20.14
C HIS A 25 5.72 -8.91 -19.03
N TYR A 26 5.09 -9.57 -18.07
CA TYR A 26 4.50 -8.91 -16.92
C TYR A 26 4.55 -9.80 -15.68
N PHE A 27 4.32 -9.20 -14.52
CA PHE A 27 4.26 -9.92 -13.25
C PHE A 27 2.81 -10.23 -12.85
N GLU A 28 2.56 -11.47 -12.44
CA GLU A 28 1.41 -11.82 -11.62
C GLU A 28 1.85 -11.69 -10.15
N GLU A 29 1.21 -10.80 -9.40
CA GLU A 29 1.48 -10.47 -7.99
C GLU A 29 0.17 -10.41 -7.22
N PRO A 30 0.17 -10.60 -5.88
CA PRO A 30 -1.00 -10.35 -5.05
C PRO A 30 -1.47 -8.91 -5.16
N ASN A 31 -2.79 -8.71 -5.02
CA ASN A 31 -3.33 -7.37 -4.88
C ASN A 31 -2.88 -6.74 -3.55
N ASN A 32 -2.84 -5.42 -3.49
CA ASN A 32 -2.47 -4.67 -2.31
C ASN A 32 -3.66 -3.94 -1.69
N VAL A 33 -3.50 -3.63 -0.41
CA VAL A 33 -4.33 -2.68 0.30
C VAL A 33 -3.47 -1.54 0.83
N ILE A 34 -3.99 -0.32 0.82
CA ILE A 34 -3.46 0.83 1.55
C ILE A 34 -4.56 1.30 2.50
N LEU A 35 -4.21 1.53 3.75
CA LEU A 35 -5.09 2.17 4.70
C LEU A 35 -4.54 3.53 5.11
N ILE A 36 -5.37 4.59 5.04
CA ILE A 36 -5.08 5.92 5.59
C ILE A 36 -5.66 5.98 7.01
N PRO A 37 -4.83 5.83 8.06
CA PRO A 37 -5.30 5.92 9.43
C PRO A 37 -5.20 7.37 9.92
N ILE A 38 -6.27 7.86 10.56
CA ILE A 38 -6.36 9.23 11.06
C ILE A 38 -6.64 9.19 12.55
N VAL A 39 -5.73 9.80 13.33
CA VAL A 39 -5.81 9.88 14.80
C VAL A 39 -5.72 11.36 15.20
N LYS A 40 -6.72 11.86 15.90
CA LYS A 40 -6.75 13.27 16.36
C LYS A 40 -6.42 14.26 15.22
N SER A 41 -7.07 14.09 14.06
CA SER A 41 -6.90 14.92 12.84
C SER A 41 -5.50 14.88 12.21
N LYS A 42 -4.64 13.94 12.61
CA LYS A 42 -3.33 13.68 12.00
C LYS A 42 -3.33 12.34 11.30
N PHE A 43 -2.63 12.28 10.17
CA PHE A 43 -2.35 11.04 9.46
C PHE A 43 -1.30 10.23 10.20
N LEU A 44 -1.56 8.96 10.44
CA LEU A 44 -0.57 8.04 10.95
C LEU A 44 0.22 7.47 9.76
N LEU A 45 1.53 7.67 9.77
CA LEU A 45 2.46 7.14 8.80
C LEU A 45 3.40 6.14 9.47
N VAL A 46 3.85 5.19 8.69
CA VAL A 46 4.96 4.30 9.01
C VAL A 46 6.22 4.76 8.29
N LYS A 47 7.38 4.48 8.87
CA LYS A 47 8.67 4.70 8.22
C LYS A 47 9.48 3.42 8.29
N GLN A 48 9.70 2.79 7.14
CA GLN A 48 10.38 1.50 7.02
C GLN A 48 11.44 1.52 5.93
N LYS A 49 12.41 0.60 6.01
CA LYS A 49 13.47 0.46 5.00
C LYS A 49 12.92 -0.31 3.79
N ARG A 50 13.08 0.25 2.59
CA ARG A 50 12.79 -0.43 1.32
C ARG A 50 14.11 -0.87 0.69
N VAL A 51 14.35 -2.17 0.70
CA VAL A 51 15.61 -2.78 0.24
C VAL A 51 15.95 -2.41 -1.21
N PRO A 52 15.01 -2.46 -2.20
CA PRO A 52 15.36 -2.18 -3.58
C PRO A 52 15.93 -0.79 -3.85
N ILE A 53 15.53 0.19 -3.05
CA ILE A 53 16.01 1.59 -3.19
C ILE A 53 16.96 1.99 -2.08
N ASN A 54 17.25 1.08 -1.14
CA ASN A 54 18.11 1.26 0.03
C ASN A 54 17.80 2.54 0.86
N GLN A 55 16.53 2.91 0.96
CA GLN A 55 16.06 4.10 1.67
C GLN A 55 14.97 3.77 2.68
N ARG A 56 14.82 4.62 3.70
CA ARG A 56 13.68 4.61 4.62
C ARG A 56 12.65 5.63 4.15
N ASN A 57 11.47 5.15 3.76
CA ASN A 57 10.39 5.99 3.25
C ASN A 57 9.27 6.15 4.28
N PHE A 58 8.62 7.32 4.22
CA PHE A 58 7.32 7.51 4.86
C PHE A 58 6.22 6.93 3.97
N GLU A 59 5.34 6.15 4.55
CA GLU A 59 4.27 5.45 3.85
C GLU A 59 3.02 5.38 4.73
N PHE A 60 1.86 5.14 4.15
CA PHE A 60 0.70 4.63 4.87
C PHE A 60 0.87 3.12 5.09
N PRO A 61 0.23 2.52 6.10
CA PRO A 61 0.17 1.06 6.22
C PRO A 61 -0.29 0.42 4.91
N MET A 62 0.49 -0.54 4.42
CA MET A 62 0.26 -1.20 3.14
C MET A 62 0.86 -2.59 3.09
N GLY A 63 0.11 -3.55 2.57
CA GLY A 63 0.65 -4.87 2.28
C GLY A 63 -0.15 -5.65 1.24
N TRP A 64 0.30 -6.86 1.01
CA TRP A 64 -0.34 -7.81 0.11
C TRP A 64 -1.57 -8.45 0.75
N MET A 65 -2.56 -8.74 -0.06
CA MET A 65 -3.67 -9.59 0.35
C MET A 65 -3.20 -11.04 0.34
N ASP A 66 -3.51 -11.77 1.40
CA ASP A 66 -3.30 -13.21 1.46
C ASP A 66 -4.29 -13.95 0.56
N LYS A 67 -3.95 -15.20 0.22
CA LYS A 67 -4.84 -16.03 -0.62
C LYS A 67 -6.19 -16.25 0.08
N GLY A 68 -7.25 -15.82 -0.57
CA GLY A 68 -8.62 -15.91 -0.03
C GLY A 68 -9.00 -14.79 0.94
N GLU A 69 -8.08 -13.86 1.24
CA GLU A 69 -8.36 -12.73 2.10
C GLU A 69 -9.17 -11.65 1.37
N THR A 70 -10.13 -11.02 2.05
CA THR A 70 -10.80 -9.85 1.51
C THR A 70 -9.94 -8.60 1.69
N SER A 71 -10.05 -7.61 0.80
CA SER A 71 -9.31 -6.36 0.92
C SER A 71 -9.60 -5.61 2.24
N LEU A 72 -10.81 -5.74 2.77
CA LEU A 72 -11.17 -5.16 4.07
C LEU A 72 -10.40 -5.83 5.22
N ASN A 73 -10.28 -7.15 5.22
CA ASN A 73 -9.54 -7.87 6.26
C ASN A 73 -8.05 -7.60 6.15
N ALA A 74 -7.48 -7.64 4.94
CA ALA A 74 -6.09 -7.26 4.70
C ALA A 74 -5.79 -5.85 5.22
N SER A 75 -6.67 -4.88 4.95
CA SER A 75 -6.46 -3.51 5.44
C SER A 75 -6.45 -3.40 6.97
N LYS A 76 -7.24 -4.22 7.67
CA LYS A 76 -7.24 -4.26 9.15
C LYS A 76 -6.01 -4.97 9.69
N ARG A 77 -5.58 -6.05 9.06
CA ARG A 77 -4.38 -6.82 9.43
C ARG A 77 -3.14 -5.96 9.30
N GLU A 78 -2.91 -5.38 8.13
CA GLU A 78 -1.76 -4.50 7.85
C GLU A 78 -1.72 -3.28 8.80
N LEU A 79 -2.87 -2.65 9.07
CA LEU A 79 -2.93 -1.57 10.05
C LEU A 79 -2.43 -2.05 11.43
N LEU A 80 -2.89 -3.21 11.87
CA LEU A 80 -2.54 -3.74 13.18
C LEU A 80 -1.06 -4.13 13.26
N GLU A 81 -0.58 -4.86 12.27
CA GLU A 81 0.81 -5.36 12.21
C GLU A 81 1.80 -4.20 12.14
N GLU A 82 1.65 -3.32 11.17
CA GLU A 82 2.61 -2.23 10.96
C GLU A 82 2.52 -1.09 11.98
N THR A 83 1.37 -0.89 12.64
CA THR A 83 1.18 0.26 13.54
C THR A 83 0.83 -0.06 14.97
N GLY A 84 0.31 -1.25 15.24
CA GLY A 84 -0.27 -1.62 16.53
C GLY A 84 -1.64 -1.00 16.80
N TYR A 85 -2.25 -0.34 15.81
CA TYR A 85 -3.58 0.22 15.91
C TYR A 85 -4.64 -0.70 15.31
N LYS A 86 -5.80 -0.76 15.96
CA LYS A 86 -7.01 -1.43 15.47
C LYS A 86 -8.06 -0.39 15.09
N SER A 87 -8.72 -0.59 13.97
CA SER A 87 -9.91 0.18 13.62
C SER A 87 -11.11 -0.30 14.44
N LEU A 88 -11.79 0.62 15.11
CA LEU A 88 -12.97 0.33 15.93
C LEU A 88 -14.23 0.10 15.07
N ASN A 89 -14.26 0.66 13.88
CA ASN A 89 -15.28 0.44 12.86
C ASN A 89 -14.64 -0.17 11.61
N ASN A 90 -15.43 -0.68 10.68
CA ASN A 90 -14.90 -1.09 9.39
C ASN A 90 -14.27 0.11 8.67
N PRO A 91 -13.01 0.01 8.22
CA PRO A 91 -12.42 0.99 7.31
C PRO A 91 -13.33 1.22 6.10
N LYS A 92 -13.44 2.47 5.66
CA LYS A 92 -14.23 2.83 4.50
C LYS A 92 -13.37 2.74 3.24
N LYS A 93 -13.85 1.99 2.25
CA LYS A 93 -13.21 1.92 0.93
C LYS A 93 -13.40 3.24 0.20
N LEU A 94 -12.30 3.76 -0.38
CA LEU A 94 -12.32 4.94 -1.24
C LEU A 94 -12.36 4.56 -2.71
N ILE A 95 -11.35 3.81 -3.16
CA ILE A 95 -11.16 3.47 -4.56
C ILE A 95 -10.35 2.17 -4.68
N GLN A 96 -10.39 1.58 -5.85
CA GLN A 96 -9.46 0.55 -6.30
C GLN A 96 -8.86 1.00 -7.63
N TYR A 97 -7.53 0.91 -7.75
CA TYR A 97 -6.81 1.32 -8.95
C TYR A 97 -5.66 0.35 -9.26
N PHE A 98 -5.15 0.40 -10.48
CA PHE A 98 -3.97 -0.37 -10.86
C PHE A 98 -2.70 0.31 -10.38
N ALA A 99 -1.76 -0.47 -9.84
CA ALA A 99 -0.47 0.04 -9.37
C ALA A 99 0.47 0.41 -10.53
N ASP A 100 0.62 -0.50 -11.46
CA ASP A 100 1.44 -0.36 -12.67
C ASP A 100 0.87 -1.27 -13.77
N PRO A 101 -0.18 -0.82 -14.51
CA PRO A 101 -0.89 -1.67 -15.47
C PRO A 101 -0.05 -2.09 -16.67
N GLY A 102 1.08 -1.42 -16.92
CA GLY A 102 2.03 -1.80 -17.94
C GLY A 102 2.93 -2.98 -17.57
N ARG A 103 3.07 -3.29 -16.28
CA ARG A 103 4.00 -4.31 -15.79
C ARG A 103 3.37 -5.39 -14.92
N ALA A 104 2.26 -5.09 -14.27
CA ALA A 104 1.58 -6.02 -13.39
C ALA A 104 0.07 -5.80 -13.41
N ALA A 105 -0.71 -6.89 -13.34
CA ALA A 105 -2.16 -6.82 -13.23
C ALA A 105 -2.64 -6.52 -11.79
N ARG A 106 -1.72 -6.16 -10.90
CA ARG A 106 -1.96 -5.88 -9.49
C ARG A 106 -2.80 -4.63 -9.28
N THR A 107 -3.85 -4.76 -8.47
CA THR A 107 -4.64 -3.62 -8.01
C THR A 107 -4.26 -3.21 -6.58
N VAL A 108 -4.52 -1.96 -6.26
CA VAL A 108 -4.44 -1.41 -4.90
C VAL A 108 -5.84 -0.98 -4.48
N THR A 109 -6.33 -1.49 -3.34
CA THR A 109 -7.58 -1.01 -2.74
C THR A 109 -7.24 -0.05 -1.61
N LEU A 110 -7.71 1.19 -1.74
CA LEU A 110 -7.51 2.26 -0.77
C LEU A 110 -8.66 2.31 0.22
N PHE A 111 -8.32 2.32 1.50
CA PHE A 111 -9.24 2.51 2.63
C PHE A 111 -8.82 3.70 3.48
N TYR A 112 -9.73 4.20 4.32
CA TYR A 112 -9.41 5.10 5.43
C TYR A 112 -10.17 4.72 6.69
N SER A 113 -9.63 5.12 7.85
CA SER A 113 -10.28 4.97 9.16
C SER A 113 -9.94 6.13 10.09
N LYS A 114 -10.97 6.65 10.78
CA LYS A 114 -10.84 7.76 11.76
C LYS A 114 -11.02 7.30 13.21
N LYS A 115 -11.58 6.11 13.45
CA LYS A 115 -11.83 5.56 14.80
C LYS A 115 -10.84 4.44 15.09
N LEU A 116 -9.73 4.79 15.71
CA LEU A 116 -8.58 3.92 15.94
C LEU A 116 -8.24 3.85 17.41
N LYS A 117 -7.83 2.66 17.89
CA LYS A 117 -7.32 2.40 19.23
C LYS A 117 -6.00 1.66 19.13
N LYS A 118 -4.97 2.15 19.83
CA LYS A 118 -3.71 1.42 19.95
C LYS A 118 -3.90 0.25 20.90
N ILE A 119 -3.54 -0.96 20.47
CA ILE A 119 -3.72 -2.20 21.25
C ILE A 119 -2.44 -3.00 21.43
N GLN A 120 -1.42 -2.77 20.60
CA GLN A 120 -0.13 -3.46 20.67
C GLN A 120 1.03 -2.58 20.17
N LYS A 121 2.26 -3.09 20.23
CA LYS A 121 3.42 -2.48 19.56
C LYS A 121 3.37 -2.78 18.06
N PRO A 122 3.94 -1.91 17.21
CA PRO A 122 4.12 -2.20 15.80
C PRO A 122 5.15 -3.32 15.59
N GLU A 123 5.22 -3.87 14.40
CA GLU A 123 6.28 -4.78 13.98
C GLU A 123 7.68 -4.18 14.17
N GLN A 124 8.67 -5.06 14.33
CA GLN A 124 10.07 -4.65 14.47
C GLN A 124 10.53 -3.84 13.26
N ASN A 125 11.37 -2.81 13.54
CA ASN A 125 11.94 -1.92 12.53
C ASN A 125 10.96 -0.95 11.83
N ILE A 126 9.68 -0.91 12.23
CA ILE A 126 8.72 0.09 11.78
C ILE A 126 8.63 1.22 12.81
N GLN A 127 8.81 2.45 12.36
CA GLN A 127 8.64 3.66 13.17
C GLN A 127 7.32 4.35 12.80
N ILE A 128 6.58 4.82 13.80
CA ILE A 128 5.29 5.48 13.62
C ILE A 128 5.42 6.99 13.75
N TYR A 129 4.75 7.73 12.87
CA TYR A 129 4.71 9.19 12.87
C TYR A 129 3.28 9.69 12.69
N PHE A 130 2.95 10.78 13.37
CA PHE A 130 1.70 11.49 13.18
C PHE A 130 1.98 12.80 12.46
N LYS A 131 1.38 13.00 11.29
CA LYS A 131 1.62 14.14 10.42
C LYS A 131 0.31 14.84 10.04
N SER A 132 0.32 16.16 10.10
CA SER A 132 -0.76 16.97 9.52
C SER A 132 -0.70 16.93 7.98
N ARG A 133 -1.77 17.37 7.32
CA ARG A 133 -1.81 17.54 5.86
C ARG A 133 -0.61 18.35 5.35
N LYS A 134 -0.37 19.53 5.93
CA LYS A 134 0.74 20.41 5.54
C LYS A 134 2.12 19.78 5.71
N GLU A 135 2.31 18.98 6.77
CA GLU A 135 3.57 18.25 6.97
C GLU A 135 3.78 17.18 5.90
N ILE A 136 2.72 16.45 5.47
CA ILE A 136 2.84 15.47 4.37
C ILE A 136 3.12 16.17 3.05
N GLU A 137 2.43 17.26 2.73
CA GLU A 137 2.70 18.07 1.54
C GLU A 137 4.16 18.55 1.50
N ASN A 138 4.71 18.98 2.65
CA ASN A 138 6.13 19.32 2.77
C ASN A 138 7.06 18.11 2.59
N LEU A 139 6.69 16.93 3.09
CA LEU A 139 7.45 15.70 2.87
C LEU A 139 7.46 15.31 1.38
N ILE A 140 6.35 15.49 0.67
CA ILE A 140 6.27 15.28 -0.79
C ILE A 140 7.17 16.28 -1.52
N LYS A 141 7.05 17.58 -1.22
CA LYS A 141 7.88 18.64 -1.81
C LYS A 141 9.37 18.37 -1.62
N ASN A 142 9.76 17.89 -0.45
CA ASN A 142 11.15 17.56 -0.10
C ASN A 142 11.57 16.14 -0.48
N LYS A 143 10.78 15.43 -1.31
CA LYS A 143 11.07 14.07 -1.81
C LYS A 143 11.27 13.01 -0.71
N LYS A 144 10.73 13.24 0.50
CA LYS A 144 10.79 12.30 1.64
C LYS A 144 9.56 11.40 1.76
N PHE A 145 8.46 11.77 1.08
CA PHE A 145 7.26 10.96 0.85
C PHE A 145 7.12 10.84 -0.67
N ASN A 146 7.80 9.87 -1.26
CA ASN A 146 8.04 9.81 -2.71
C ASN A 146 7.60 8.49 -3.37
N ASN A 147 6.89 7.64 -2.65
CA ASN A 147 6.25 6.46 -3.22
C ASN A 147 4.94 6.89 -3.94
N SER A 148 4.86 6.65 -5.24
CA SER A 148 3.72 7.07 -6.09
C SER A 148 2.38 6.57 -5.60
N LEU A 149 2.29 5.32 -5.11
CA LEU A 149 1.06 4.73 -4.58
C LEU A 149 0.55 5.50 -3.36
N HIS A 150 1.45 5.91 -2.47
CA HIS A 150 1.09 6.64 -1.25
C HIS A 150 0.80 8.12 -1.53
N ILE A 151 1.47 8.72 -2.51
CA ILE A 151 1.14 10.08 -3.00
C ILE A 151 -0.27 10.07 -3.60
N ALA A 152 -0.57 9.11 -4.48
CA ALA A 152 -1.90 8.94 -5.04
C ALA A 152 -2.95 8.73 -3.94
N ALA A 153 -2.69 7.84 -2.98
CA ALA A 153 -3.58 7.58 -1.85
C ALA A 153 -3.86 8.84 -1.03
N PHE A 154 -2.82 9.62 -0.71
CA PHE A 154 -2.95 10.87 0.03
C PHE A 154 -3.84 11.87 -0.69
N TYR A 155 -3.59 12.15 -1.97
CA TYR A 155 -4.38 13.10 -2.73
C TYR A 155 -5.79 12.60 -3.01
N PHE A 156 -6.01 11.31 -3.24
CA PHE A 156 -7.35 10.73 -3.31
C PHE A 156 -8.15 11.01 -2.04
N TYR A 157 -7.54 10.86 -0.87
CA TYR A 157 -8.21 11.18 0.37
C TYR A 157 -8.50 12.68 0.49
N ILE A 158 -7.51 13.55 0.21
CA ILE A 158 -7.65 15.00 0.35
C ILE A 158 -8.72 15.58 -0.57
N TYR A 159 -8.88 15.08 -1.80
CA TYR A 159 -9.89 15.57 -2.74
C TYR A 159 -11.30 15.08 -2.43
N ASN A 160 -11.47 14.08 -1.57
CA ASN A 160 -12.78 13.55 -1.18
C ASN A 160 -13.25 14.01 0.21
N PHE A 161 -12.40 14.65 1.00
CA PHE A 161 -12.65 15.11 2.38
C PHE A 161 -11.94 16.40 2.72
#